data_bef7194ade82f0ea12da92f6d2df958d
#
_entry.id   bef7194ade82f0ea12da92f6d2df958d
#
_cell.length_a   1.000
_cell.length_b   1.000
_cell.length_c   1.000
_cell.angle_alpha   90.00
_cell.angle_beta   90.00
_cell.angle_gamma   90.00
#
_symmetry.space_group_name_H-M   'P 1'
#
loop_
_entity.id
_entity.type
_entity.pdbx_description
1 polymer ?
#
loop_
_entity_poly.entity_id
_entity_poly.type
_entity_poly.pdbx_seq_one_letter_code
_entity_poly.pdbx_strand_id
1 'polypeptide(L)'
;TVFAPTDQAFADANIDLSDYTTPEEMDELANLLKHHVVAGEVPSSALSDCMSTHAIDGNPLSFTVKDTVMVNGATVTNPDVSTSNGVIHVIDKVLMPTDTPNDVPRTAECDGNYSSLVSAIVQAELLETLQGDGPFTVFAPTDQAFANANIVLSDYDTPEGKANLSNLLRYHVVAGSLPAANISDCM
;
A
#
# COMPACT_ATOMS: atom_id res chain seq x y z
N THR A 1 -12.62 13.75 -8.60
CA THR A 1 -12.36 12.42 -9.20
C THR A 1 -12.97 11.35 -8.32
N VAL A 2 -13.61 10.37 -8.94
CA VAL A 2 -14.25 9.24 -8.25
C VAL A 2 -13.64 7.93 -8.75
N PHE A 3 -13.20 7.09 -7.82
CA PHE A 3 -12.83 5.71 -8.12
C PHE A 3 -14.06 4.83 -7.88
N ALA A 4 -14.72 4.41 -8.94
CA ALA A 4 -16.01 3.71 -8.89
C ALA A 4 -15.79 2.18 -8.95
N PRO A 5 -16.02 1.44 -7.85
CA PRO A 5 -16.00 -0.01 -7.87
C PRO A 5 -17.13 -0.57 -8.74
N THR A 6 -16.86 -1.69 -9.41
CA THR A 6 -17.90 -2.43 -10.13
C THR A 6 -18.82 -3.17 -9.15
N ASP A 7 -20.01 -3.60 -9.62
CA ASP A 7 -20.90 -4.45 -8.83
C ASP A 7 -20.19 -5.74 -8.36
N GLN A 8 -19.31 -6.28 -9.21
CA GLN A 8 -18.50 -7.46 -8.85
C GLN A 8 -17.54 -7.14 -7.72
N ALA A 9 -16.95 -5.94 -7.70
CA ALA A 9 -16.05 -5.51 -6.62
C ALA A 9 -16.76 -5.46 -5.27
N PHE A 10 -18.00 -5.02 -5.22
CA PHE A 10 -18.83 -5.05 -4.00
C PHE A 10 -19.15 -6.48 -3.59
N ALA A 11 -19.50 -7.35 -4.53
CA ALA A 11 -19.77 -8.76 -4.26
C ALA A 11 -18.53 -9.48 -3.72
N ASP A 12 -17.35 -9.25 -4.31
CA ASP A 12 -16.09 -9.84 -3.90
C ASP A 12 -15.64 -9.35 -2.51
N ALA A 13 -16.02 -8.13 -2.14
CA ALA A 13 -15.80 -7.56 -0.82
C ALA A 13 -16.85 -8.02 0.22
N ASN A 14 -17.83 -8.83 -0.18
CA ASN A 14 -18.98 -9.23 0.64
C ASN A 14 -19.76 -8.03 1.22
N ILE A 15 -19.87 -6.95 0.45
CA ILE A 15 -20.62 -5.76 0.83
C ILE A 15 -21.99 -5.83 0.16
N ASP A 16 -23.03 -6.05 0.95
CA ASP A 16 -24.42 -5.96 0.51
C ASP A 16 -25.02 -4.64 1.01
N LEU A 17 -25.43 -3.80 0.07
CA LEU A 17 -26.00 -2.49 0.41
C LEU A 17 -27.32 -2.59 1.20
N SER A 18 -28.00 -3.75 1.16
CA SER A 18 -29.20 -4.00 1.93
C SER A 18 -28.96 -4.18 3.42
N ASP A 19 -27.72 -4.45 3.81
CA ASP A 19 -27.32 -4.62 5.21
C ASP A 19 -27.17 -3.27 5.96
N TYR A 20 -27.01 -2.17 5.21
CA TYR A 20 -26.82 -0.83 5.76
C TYR A 20 -28.17 -0.15 6.04
N THR A 21 -28.82 -0.52 7.15
CA THR A 21 -30.19 -0.09 7.48
C THR A 21 -30.26 0.85 8.69
N THR A 22 -29.27 0.81 9.58
CA THR A 22 -29.18 1.69 10.75
C THR A 22 -28.39 2.98 10.43
N PRO A 23 -28.59 4.06 11.21
CA PRO A 23 -27.82 5.28 11.03
C PRO A 23 -26.30 5.05 11.13
N GLU A 24 -25.86 4.21 12.03
CA GLU A 24 -24.46 3.87 12.26
C GLU A 24 -23.87 3.16 11.01
N GLU A 25 -24.57 2.15 10.50
CA GLU A 25 -24.17 1.43 9.27
C GLU A 25 -24.14 2.36 8.04
N MET A 26 -25.10 3.28 7.94
CA MET A 26 -25.10 4.29 6.88
C MET A 26 -23.92 5.25 6.97
N ASP A 27 -23.49 5.61 8.19
CA ASP A 27 -22.30 6.43 8.39
C ASP A 27 -21.01 5.68 8.00
N GLU A 28 -20.94 4.38 8.29
CA GLU A 28 -19.84 3.51 7.84
C GLU A 28 -19.77 3.42 6.31
N LEU A 29 -20.92 3.19 5.66
CA LEU A 29 -21.01 3.20 4.20
C LEU A 29 -20.62 4.56 3.61
N ALA A 30 -21.08 5.64 4.22
CA ALA A 30 -20.74 6.99 3.78
C ALA A 30 -19.23 7.25 3.89
N ASN A 31 -18.57 6.77 4.93
CA ASN A 31 -17.13 6.88 5.08
C ASN A 31 -16.38 6.01 4.07
N LEU A 32 -16.85 4.79 3.82
CA LEU A 32 -16.33 3.93 2.77
C LEU A 32 -16.43 4.63 1.39
N LEU A 33 -17.57 5.21 1.06
CA LEU A 33 -17.77 5.92 -0.21
C LEU A 33 -16.90 7.19 -0.30
N LYS A 34 -16.70 7.91 0.80
CA LYS A 34 -15.79 9.06 0.84
C LYS A 34 -14.35 8.65 0.54
N HIS A 35 -13.93 7.45 0.93
CA HIS A 35 -12.60 6.92 0.61
C HIS A 35 -12.37 6.71 -0.90
N HIS A 36 -13.43 6.60 -1.67
CA HIS A 36 -13.37 6.47 -3.13
C HIS A 36 -13.34 7.81 -3.88
N VAL A 37 -13.39 8.93 -3.18
CA VAL A 37 -13.49 10.25 -3.79
C VAL A 37 -12.27 11.10 -3.47
N VAL A 38 -11.66 11.69 -4.50
CA VAL A 38 -10.55 12.64 -4.40
C VAL A 38 -11.02 14.02 -4.86
N ALA A 39 -10.67 15.05 -4.11
CA ALA A 39 -10.95 16.41 -4.49
C ALA A 39 -10.16 16.82 -5.76
N GLY A 40 -10.84 17.45 -6.71
CA GLY A 40 -10.25 17.87 -7.98
C GLY A 40 -10.30 16.82 -9.09
N GLU A 41 -9.83 17.21 -10.26
CA GLU A 41 -9.70 16.34 -11.42
C GLU A 41 -8.30 15.72 -11.45
N VAL A 42 -8.24 14.40 -11.40
CA VAL A 42 -7.02 13.61 -11.52
C VAL A 42 -7.18 12.65 -12.70
N PRO A 43 -6.88 13.09 -13.93
CA PRO A 43 -6.92 12.20 -15.09
C PRO A 43 -5.83 11.12 -15.01
N SER A 44 -6.00 10.02 -15.71
CA SER A 44 -5.02 8.91 -15.71
C SER A 44 -3.63 9.37 -16.15
N SER A 45 -3.55 10.37 -17.02
CA SER A 45 -2.29 10.98 -17.48
C SER A 45 -1.54 11.77 -16.39
N ALA A 46 -2.22 12.17 -15.33
CA ALA A 46 -1.61 12.85 -14.18
C ALA A 46 -1.13 11.87 -13.10
N LEU A 47 -1.53 10.60 -13.21
CA LEU A 47 -1.10 9.55 -12.28
C LEU A 47 0.30 9.09 -12.65
N SER A 48 1.14 8.93 -11.67
CA SER A 48 2.49 8.37 -11.80
C SER A 48 2.72 7.26 -10.78
N ASP A 49 3.67 6.40 -11.09
CA ASP A 49 4.05 5.34 -10.16
C ASP A 49 4.48 5.94 -8.82
N CYS A 50 4.04 5.33 -7.75
CA CYS A 50 4.31 5.78 -6.37
C CYS A 50 3.77 7.18 -6.00
N MET A 51 2.92 7.77 -6.83
CA MET A 51 2.17 8.95 -6.45
C MET A 51 1.17 8.60 -5.33
N SER A 52 0.97 9.51 -4.40
CA SER A 52 -0.11 9.43 -3.40
C SER A 52 -0.93 10.71 -3.36
N THR A 53 -2.20 10.57 -3.06
CA THR A 53 -3.12 11.68 -2.79
C THR A 53 -4.02 11.32 -1.61
N HIS A 54 -4.86 12.24 -1.17
CA HIS A 54 -5.80 11.96 -0.08
C HIS A 54 -7.24 11.91 -0.62
N ALA A 55 -7.97 10.91 -0.20
CA ALA A 55 -9.42 10.88 -0.37
C ALA A 55 -10.08 11.96 0.51
N ILE A 56 -11.35 12.25 0.26
CA ILE A 56 -12.07 13.29 1.01
C ILE A 56 -12.33 12.91 2.49
N ASP A 57 -12.15 11.66 2.84
CA ASP A 57 -12.16 11.17 4.23
C ASP A 57 -10.83 11.46 4.97
N GLY A 58 -9.80 11.97 4.25
CA GLY A 58 -8.48 12.29 4.76
C GLY A 58 -7.47 11.15 4.70
N ASN A 59 -7.89 9.94 4.33
CA ASN A 59 -7.01 8.79 4.19
C ASN A 59 -6.23 8.84 2.87
N PRO A 60 -4.98 8.36 2.84
CA PRO A 60 -4.16 8.36 1.65
C PRO A 60 -4.60 7.30 0.64
N LEU A 61 -4.49 7.63 -0.65
CA LEU A 61 -4.60 6.72 -1.78
C LEU A 61 -3.27 6.71 -2.51
N SER A 62 -2.72 5.53 -2.75
CA SER A 62 -1.47 5.34 -3.49
C SER A 62 -1.71 4.75 -4.86
N PHE A 63 -0.96 5.24 -5.82
CA PHE A 63 -1.04 4.79 -7.21
C PHE A 63 0.19 3.98 -7.58
N THR A 64 -0.04 2.92 -8.36
CA THR A 64 1.00 2.18 -9.07
C THR A 64 0.68 2.28 -10.56
N VAL A 65 1.64 2.74 -11.34
CA VAL A 65 1.50 2.89 -12.79
C VAL A 65 2.63 2.11 -13.46
N LYS A 66 2.31 0.89 -13.86
CA LYS A 66 3.20 0.01 -14.64
C LYS A 66 2.50 -0.30 -15.97
N ASP A 67 2.17 -1.55 -16.22
CA ASP A 67 1.37 -1.95 -17.38
C ASP A 67 -0.10 -1.52 -17.26
N THR A 68 -0.57 -1.39 -16.04
CA THR A 68 -1.91 -0.93 -15.67
C THR A 68 -1.83 0.10 -14.54
N VAL A 69 -2.83 0.96 -14.46
CA VAL A 69 -3.00 1.87 -13.32
C VAL A 69 -3.70 1.12 -12.20
N MET A 70 -3.14 1.19 -11.01
CA MET A 70 -3.75 0.64 -9.79
C MET A 70 -3.84 1.72 -8.73
N VAL A 71 -4.87 1.64 -7.88
CA VAL A 71 -5.07 2.47 -6.69
C VAL A 71 -5.29 1.57 -5.49
N ASN A 72 -4.44 1.64 -4.46
CA ASN A 72 -4.46 0.76 -3.28
C ASN A 72 -4.61 -0.73 -3.63
N GLY A 73 -3.98 -1.20 -4.74
CA GLY A 73 -4.10 -2.58 -5.20
C GLY A 73 -5.38 -2.92 -5.97
N ALA A 74 -6.30 -1.96 -6.17
CA ALA A 74 -7.40 -2.07 -7.10
C ALA A 74 -6.97 -1.66 -8.50
N THR A 75 -7.28 -2.45 -9.53
CA THR A 75 -6.94 -2.15 -10.92
C THR A 75 -7.96 -1.18 -11.52
N VAL A 76 -7.48 -0.13 -12.17
CA VAL A 76 -8.33 0.76 -12.96
C VAL A 76 -8.66 0.06 -14.29
N THR A 77 -9.88 -0.41 -14.41
CA THR A 77 -10.35 -1.17 -15.59
C THR A 77 -10.85 -0.28 -16.72
N ASN A 78 -11.40 0.89 -16.36
CA ASN A 78 -11.82 1.90 -17.34
C ASN A 78 -11.48 3.30 -16.82
N PRO A 79 -10.36 3.87 -17.28
CA PRO A 79 -9.93 5.21 -16.86
C PRO A 79 -10.67 6.32 -17.60
N ASP A 80 -10.63 7.53 -17.05
CA ASP A 80 -10.98 8.80 -17.69
C ASP A 80 -12.43 8.88 -18.23
N VAL A 81 -13.39 8.29 -17.52
CA VAL A 81 -14.81 8.50 -17.84
C VAL A 81 -15.18 9.92 -17.46
N SER A 82 -15.28 10.77 -18.47
CA SER A 82 -15.56 12.20 -18.29
C SER A 82 -17.01 12.45 -17.88
N THR A 83 -17.18 13.33 -16.92
CA THR A 83 -18.47 13.84 -16.47
C THR A 83 -18.50 15.37 -16.54
N SER A 84 -19.66 15.97 -16.30
CA SER A 84 -19.79 17.45 -16.34
C SER A 84 -19.06 18.17 -15.21
N ASN A 85 -18.68 17.46 -14.14
CA ASN A 85 -18.10 18.01 -12.93
C ASN A 85 -16.90 17.22 -12.38
N GLY A 86 -16.30 16.34 -13.21
CA GLY A 86 -15.12 15.57 -12.79
C GLY A 86 -14.82 14.38 -13.68
N VAL A 87 -14.02 13.47 -13.16
CA VAL A 87 -13.57 12.25 -13.83
C VAL A 87 -13.91 11.03 -12.96
N ILE A 88 -14.33 9.95 -13.60
CA ILE A 88 -14.55 8.65 -12.95
C ILE A 88 -13.52 7.66 -13.48
N HIS A 89 -12.89 6.92 -12.57
CA HIS A 89 -12.08 5.75 -12.87
C HIS A 89 -12.79 4.52 -12.33
N VAL A 90 -13.10 3.57 -13.20
CA VAL A 90 -13.74 2.30 -12.79
C VAL A 90 -12.66 1.36 -12.26
N ILE A 91 -12.90 0.77 -11.10
CA ILE A 91 -11.95 -0.12 -10.40
C ILE A 91 -12.58 -1.50 -10.14
N ASP A 92 -11.71 -2.52 -10.08
CA ASP A 92 -12.08 -3.93 -9.88
C ASP A 92 -12.23 -4.34 -8.41
N LYS A 93 -11.90 -3.43 -7.47
CA LYS A 93 -12.02 -3.70 -6.03
C LYS A 93 -12.55 -2.48 -5.29
N VAL A 94 -13.22 -2.72 -4.16
CA VAL A 94 -13.59 -1.66 -3.21
C VAL A 94 -12.36 -1.20 -2.44
N LEU A 95 -12.15 0.10 -2.33
CA LEU A 95 -11.06 0.67 -1.54
C LEU A 95 -11.47 0.70 -0.06
N MET A 96 -10.72 -0.01 0.77
CA MET A 96 -10.96 0.00 2.21
C MET A 96 -10.10 1.08 2.89
N PRO A 97 -10.63 1.85 3.84
CA PRO A 97 -9.83 2.84 4.59
C PRO A 97 -8.67 2.23 5.39
N THR A 98 -8.72 0.92 5.64
CA THR A 98 -7.66 0.15 6.29
C THR A 98 -6.53 -0.25 5.35
N ASP A 99 -6.74 -0.17 4.03
CA ASP A 99 -5.71 -0.43 3.03
C ASP A 99 -4.74 0.75 2.99
N THR A 100 -3.95 0.91 4.05
CA THR A 100 -3.00 2.01 4.19
C THR A 100 -1.84 1.84 3.19
N PRO A 101 -1.74 2.70 2.18
CA PRO A 101 -0.77 2.54 1.11
C PRO A 101 0.64 3.01 1.45
N ASN A 102 0.86 3.53 2.64
CA ASN A 102 2.16 3.98 3.12
C ASN A 102 2.76 3.00 4.13
N ASP A 103 2.57 1.71 3.91
CA ASP A 103 3.31 0.70 4.67
C ASP A 103 4.80 0.71 4.30
N VAL A 104 5.62 0.14 5.18
CA VAL A 104 7.07 0.13 4.99
C VAL A 104 7.49 -0.57 3.69
N PRO A 105 6.92 -1.74 3.32
CA PRO A 105 7.26 -2.40 2.07
C PRO A 105 6.96 -1.54 0.84
N ARG A 106 5.82 -0.89 0.81
CA ARG A 106 5.41 -0.06 -0.32
C ARG A 106 6.28 1.18 -0.47
N THR A 107 6.58 1.85 0.64
CA THR A 107 7.49 3.00 0.63
C THR A 107 8.87 2.61 0.10
N ALA A 108 9.36 1.43 0.47
CA ALA A 108 10.63 0.90 -0.02
C ALA A 108 10.57 0.54 -1.52
N GLU A 109 9.47 -0.02 -2.00
CA GLU A 109 9.25 -0.27 -3.45
C GLU A 109 9.33 1.01 -4.26
N CYS A 110 8.75 2.09 -3.75
CA CYS A 110 8.64 3.37 -4.44
C CYS A 110 9.95 4.13 -4.56
N ASP A 111 10.88 3.95 -3.66
CA ASP A 111 12.20 4.60 -3.72
C ASP A 111 13.11 4.00 -4.81
N GLY A 112 12.83 2.76 -5.26
CA GLY A 112 13.57 2.08 -6.33
C GLY A 112 14.98 1.61 -5.97
N ASN A 113 15.44 1.89 -4.74
CA ASN A 113 16.77 1.48 -4.23
C ASN A 113 16.72 0.32 -3.25
N TYR A 114 15.52 -0.21 -2.99
CA TYR A 114 15.26 -1.23 -1.98
C TYR A 114 14.55 -2.46 -2.54
N SER A 115 14.71 -2.75 -3.84
CA SER A 115 14.06 -3.88 -4.51
C SER A 115 14.46 -5.22 -3.89
N SER A 116 15.72 -5.35 -3.49
CA SER A 116 16.23 -6.53 -2.78
C SER A 116 15.62 -6.68 -1.39
N LEU A 117 15.42 -5.56 -0.68
CA LEU A 117 14.77 -5.57 0.63
C LEU A 117 13.30 -6.02 0.52
N VAL A 118 12.55 -5.45 -0.42
CA VAL A 118 11.15 -5.83 -0.65
C VAL A 118 11.04 -7.31 -1.00
N SER A 119 11.88 -7.78 -1.93
CA SER A 119 11.94 -9.20 -2.30
C SER A 119 12.28 -10.09 -1.11
N ALA A 120 13.23 -9.67 -0.25
CA ALA A 120 13.59 -10.37 0.97
C ALA A 120 12.45 -10.43 1.98
N ILE A 121 11.69 -9.33 2.16
CA ILE A 121 10.51 -9.27 3.05
C ILE A 121 9.43 -10.25 2.59
N VAL A 122 9.14 -10.29 1.28
CA VAL A 122 8.16 -11.21 0.69
C VAL A 122 8.62 -12.66 0.87
N GLN A 123 9.88 -12.96 0.56
CA GLN A 123 10.44 -14.30 0.67
C GLN A 123 10.53 -14.81 2.12
N ALA A 124 10.78 -13.89 3.07
CA ALA A 124 10.81 -14.18 4.50
C ALA A 124 9.41 -14.25 5.14
N GLU A 125 8.34 -14.04 4.36
CA GLU A 125 6.94 -14.05 4.81
C GLU A 125 6.67 -13.01 5.93
N LEU A 126 7.39 -11.87 5.88
CA LEU A 126 7.25 -10.77 6.85
C LEU A 126 6.32 -9.65 6.35
N LEU A 127 5.76 -9.79 5.14
CA LEU A 127 4.95 -8.76 4.52
C LEU A 127 3.74 -8.39 5.39
N GLU A 128 2.95 -9.37 5.81
CA GLU A 128 1.78 -9.16 6.67
C GLU A 128 2.16 -8.54 8.03
N THR A 129 3.33 -8.91 8.58
CA THR A 129 3.80 -8.36 9.84
C THR A 129 4.12 -6.87 9.73
N LEU A 130 4.70 -6.44 8.60
CA LEU A 130 5.11 -5.05 8.37
C LEU A 130 3.97 -4.19 7.80
N GLN A 131 2.91 -4.80 7.31
CA GLN A 131 1.65 -4.15 6.92
C GLN A 131 0.66 -4.03 8.10
N GLY A 132 0.94 -4.71 9.21
CA GLY A 132 0.10 -4.64 10.41
C GLY A 132 0.21 -3.32 11.17
N ASP A 133 -0.55 -3.26 12.28
CA ASP A 133 -0.63 -2.08 13.14
C ASP A 133 0.75 -1.72 13.72
N GLY A 134 1.39 -0.68 13.12
CA GLY A 134 2.64 -0.09 13.62
C GLY A 134 2.44 0.68 14.94
N PRO A 135 3.37 1.56 15.29
CA PRO A 135 4.46 2.03 14.46
C PRO A 135 5.67 1.08 14.39
N PHE A 136 6.31 1.03 13.22
CA PHE A 136 7.59 0.35 13.02
C PHE A 136 8.64 1.37 12.56
N THR A 137 9.88 1.17 13.00
CA THR A 137 11.05 1.82 12.41
C THR A 137 11.87 0.77 11.70
N VAL A 138 12.08 0.93 10.40
CA VAL A 138 12.87 0.00 9.59
C VAL A 138 14.13 0.70 9.11
N PHE A 139 15.27 0.12 9.43
CA PHE A 139 16.57 0.51 8.89
C PHE A 139 16.76 -0.22 7.57
N ALA A 140 16.34 0.40 6.48
CA ALA A 140 16.26 -0.23 5.18
C ALA A 140 17.64 -0.32 4.50
N PRO A 141 18.23 -1.53 4.33
CA PRO A 141 19.44 -1.69 3.53
C PRO A 141 19.12 -1.52 2.05
N THR A 142 19.95 -0.76 1.35
CA THR A 142 19.83 -0.58 -0.10
C THR A 142 20.22 -1.84 -0.87
N ASP A 143 19.85 -1.92 -2.16
CA ASP A 143 20.26 -3.01 -3.05
C ASP A 143 21.78 -3.16 -3.10
N GLN A 144 22.51 -2.03 -3.03
CA GLN A 144 23.98 -2.04 -2.96
C GLN A 144 24.49 -2.67 -1.66
N ALA A 145 23.78 -2.48 -0.53
CA ALA A 145 24.15 -3.09 0.74
C ALA A 145 23.99 -4.62 0.71
N PHE A 146 22.92 -5.13 0.07
CA PHE A 146 22.74 -6.57 -0.18
C PHE A 146 23.86 -7.13 -1.06
N ALA A 147 24.21 -6.43 -2.14
CA ALA A 147 25.31 -6.83 -3.02
C ALA A 147 26.66 -6.84 -2.28
N ASN A 148 26.95 -5.83 -1.48
CA ASN A 148 28.20 -5.75 -0.69
C ASN A 148 28.32 -6.84 0.38
N ALA A 149 27.16 -7.27 0.92
CA ALA A 149 27.08 -8.36 1.89
C ALA A 149 27.09 -9.75 1.23
N ASN A 150 27.14 -9.83 -0.11
CA ASN A 150 26.98 -11.05 -0.91
C ASN A 150 25.72 -11.84 -0.54
N ILE A 151 24.63 -11.16 -0.22
CA ILE A 151 23.33 -11.79 0.06
C ILE A 151 22.62 -12.02 -1.27
N VAL A 152 22.54 -13.28 -1.67
CA VAL A 152 21.82 -13.73 -2.86
C VAL A 152 20.52 -14.39 -2.41
N LEU A 153 19.38 -13.79 -2.75
CA LEU A 153 18.08 -14.23 -2.24
C LEU A 153 17.73 -15.68 -2.63
N SER A 154 18.21 -16.17 -3.78
CA SER A 154 18.03 -17.57 -4.19
C SER A 154 18.64 -18.60 -3.23
N ASP A 155 19.61 -18.19 -2.40
CA ASP A 155 20.21 -19.09 -1.40
C ASP A 155 19.29 -19.31 -0.19
N TYR A 156 18.22 -18.51 -0.08
CA TYR A 156 17.24 -18.54 1.00
C TYR A 156 15.89 -19.17 0.60
N ASP A 157 15.81 -19.89 -0.51
CA ASP A 157 14.56 -20.53 -0.99
C ASP A 157 14.12 -21.74 -0.15
N THR A 158 15.03 -22.30 0.66
CA THR A 158 14.71 -23.40 1.57
C THR A 158 13.97 -22.91 2.83
N PRO A 159 13.20 -23.78 3.53
CA PRO A 159 12.55 -23.39 4.78
C PRO A 159 13.53 -22.85 5.85
N GLU A 160 14.71 -23.46 5.95
CA GLU A 160 15.78 -23.00 6.85
C GLU A 160 16.36 -21.65 6.36
N GLY A 161 16.53 -21.49 5.05
CA GLY A 161 16.98 -20.27 4.43
C GLY A 161 16.01 -19.11 4.73
N LYS A 162 14.73 -19.32 4.51
CA LYS A 162 13.67 -18.33 4.84
C LYS A 162 13.69 -17.92 6.32
N ALA A 163 13.86 -18.88 7.23
CA ALA A 163 13.96 -18.58 8.66
C ALA A 163 15.20 -17.73 8.98
N ASN A 164 16.33 -18.03 8.35
CA ASN A 164 17.57 -17.25 8.51
C ASN A 164 17.41 -15.83 7.95
N LEU A 165 16.79 -15.70 6.78
CA LEU A 165 16.48 -14.40 6.17
C LEU A 165 15.51 -13.58 7.04
N SER A 166 14.47 -14.23 7.59
CA SER A 166 13.54 -13.60 8.52
C SER A 166 14.25 -13.08 9.76
N ASN A 167 15.15 -13.87 10.34
CA ASN A 167 15.94 -13.43 11.48
C ASN A 167 16.85 -12.25 11.12
N LEU A 168 17.51 -12.28 9.95
CA LEU A 168 18.34 -11.19 9.47
C LEU A 168 17.53 -9.89 9.31
N LEU A 169 16.36 -9.97 8.71
CA LEU A 169 15.49 -8.81 8.49
C LEU A 169 14.94 -8.23 9.81
N ARG A 170 14.66 -9.07 10.80
CA ARG A 170 14.22 -8.63 12.14
C ARG A 170 15.24 -7.75 12.85
N TYR A 171 16.54 -7.90 12.60
CA TYR A 171 17.56 -6.98 13.11
C TYR A 171 17.43 -5.56 12.55
N HIS A 172 16.77 -5.41 11.42
CA HIS A 172 16.56 -4.12 10.78
C HIS A 172 15.22 -3.46 11.13
N VAL A 173 14.39 -4.16 11.93
CA VAL A 173 13.05 -3.69 12.30
C VAL A 173 12.99 -3.48 13.81
N VAL A 174 12.59 -2.29 14.21
CA VAL A 174 12.35 -1.93 15.61
C VAL A 174 10.88 -1.58 15.78
N ALA A 175 10.23 -2.20 16.76
CA ALA A 175 8.88 -1.81 17.14
C ALA A 175 8.92 -0.42 17.80
N GLY A 176 8.08 0.49 17.33
CA GLY A 176 8.03 1.87 17.77
C GLY A 176 8.56 2.86 16.73
N SER A 177 8.19 4.12 16.91
CA SER A 177 8.69 5.23 16.09
C SER A 177 9.98 5.78 16.70
N LEU A 178 11.10 5.65 15.97
CA LEU A 178 12.41 6.18 16.33
C LEU A 178 12.81 7.26 15.31
N PRO A 179 12.44 8.52 15.54
CA PRO A 179 12.91 9.62 14.70
C PRO A 179 14.42 9.80 14.84
N ALA A 180 15.06 10.21 13.74
CA ALA A 180 16.53 10.39 13.69
C ALA A 180 17.07 11.29 14.81
N ALA A 181 16.26 12.25 15.29
CA ALA A 181 16.62 13.13 16.41
C ALA A 181 16.81 12.38 17.75
N ASN A 182 16.25 11.19 17.88
CA ASN A 182 16.34 10.36 19.09
C ASN A 182 17.44 9.29 18.99
N ILE A 183 18.11 9.20 17.84
CA ILE A 183 19.27 8.32 17.63
C ILE A 183 20.50 9.14 18.02
N SER A 184 20.94 8.99 19.27
CA SER A 184 22.17 9.60 19.75
C SER A 184 23.33 8.61 19.68
N ASP A 185 24.51 9.12 19.33
CA ASP A 185 25.74 8.34 19.45
C ASP A 185 25.89 7.88 20.88
N CYS A 186 26.04 6.57 21.09
CA CYS A 186 26.61 6.04 22.32
C CYS A 186 28.10 6.36 22.29
N MET A 187 28.48 7.40 23.02
CA MET A 187 29.89 7.61 23.38
C MET A 187 30.31 6.60 24.41
#